data_571a3633b388879f70b90921d4fc7887
#
_entry.id   571a3633b388879f70b90921d4fc7887
#
_cell.length_a   1.000
_cell.length_b   1.000
_cell.length_c   1.000
_cell.angle_alpha   90.00
_cell.angle_beta   90.00
_cell.angle_gamma   90.00
#
_symmetry.space_group_name_H-M   'P 1'
#
loop_
_entity.id
_entity.type
_entity.pdbx_description
1 polymer ?
#
loop_
_entity_poly.entity_id
_entity_poly.type
_entity_poly.pdbx_seq_one_letter_code
_entity_poly.pdbx_strand_id
1 'polypeptide(L)'
;LDLNKSFSFWFTLFIIFVVMYMLEEKGLVLEGGGFRGMYTSGVIDVFMENHIDFNQVVGVSAVAAFGCNIKSKQIGRALRYNKRFCRDPRYSGLRSFIKTGDLYNKEFAYGVVPTILDPFDTKVFKENPLRFTVVCTDICTGKPVYHEIKNGDALDIEWIRASSSIPIVSKPVKLDGYELLDGGVSDSIPVDWMLERTKKTVVVLTRDHTYRKKPMKYINLIKKAFKEYPNLQHDLENRHIVYNETLDKIDKLEREGQIFVIRPSKPIACAMIEKDPSHLQEIYDIGRRDALNSLEELKKYL
;
A
#
# COMPACT_ATOMS: atom_id res chain seq x y z
N LEU A 1 -20.58 -18.64 -49.10
CA LEU A 1 -20.44 -18.23 -47.69
C LEU A 1 -19.29 -17.22 -47.62
N ASP A 2 -19.63 -15.99 -47.25
CA ASP A 2 -18.76 -14.81 -47.32
C ASP A 2 -17.77 -14.84 -46.13
N LEU A 3 -16.60 -15.39 -46.37
CA LEU A 3 -15.52 -15.55 -45.37
C LEU A 3 -15.14 -14.22 -44.69
N ASN A 4 -15.27 -13.09 -45.42
CA ASN A 4 -14.98 -11.77 -44.90
C ASN A 4 -16.01 -11.31 -43.86
N LYS A 5 -17.28 -11.67 -43.99
CA LYS A 5 -18.34 -11.33 -43.01
C LYS A 5 -18.18 -12.17 -41.74
N SER A 6 -17.78 -13.44 -41.87
CA SER A 6 -17.53 -14.31 -40.75
C SER A 6 -16.32 -13.84 -39.93
N PHE A 7 -15.22 -13.47 -40.59
CA PHE A 7 -14.01 -12.95 -39.89
C PHE A 7 -14.28 -11.64 -39.16
N SER A 8 -14.99 -10.70 -39.79
CA SER A 8 -15.38 -9.43 -39.17
C SER A 8 -16.27 -9.66 -37.94
N PHE A 9 -17.20 -10.61 -37.98
CA PHE A 9 -18.07 -10.94 -36.84
C PHE A 9 -17.28 -11.52 -35.67
N TRP A 10 -16.39 -12.47 -35.89
CA TRP A 10 -15.56 -13.07 -34.84
C TRP A 10 -14.54 -12.09 -34.29
N PHE A 11 -13.97 -11.22 -35.11
CA PHE A 11 -13.07 -10.16 -34.67
C PHE A 11 -13.80 -9.12 -33.80
N THR A 12 -15.01 -8.75 -34.16
CA THR A 12 -15.86 -7.85 -33.35
C THR A 12 -16.24 -8.49 -32.02
N LEU A 13 -16.63 -9.77 -32.01
CA LEU A 13 -16.90 -10.53 -30.79
C LEU A 13 -15.66 -10.65 -29.90
N PHE A 14 -14.49 -10.89 -30.47
CA PHE A 14 -13.23 -10.93 -29.72
C PHE A 14 -12.89 -9.57 -29.10
N ILE A 15 -13.03 -8.47 -29.84
CA ILE A 15 -12.85 -7.12 -29.32
C ILE A 15 -13.87 -6.83 -28.20
N ILE A 16 -15.15 -7.16 -28.40
CA ILE A 16 -16.18 -6.99 -27.37
C ILE A 16 -15.84 -7.83 -26.14
N PHE A 17 -15.42 -9.07 -26.30
CA PHE A 17 -15.01 -9.95 -25.20
C PHE A 17 -13.80 -9.39 -24.44
N VAL A 18 -12.75 -8.95 -25.15
CA VAL A 18 -11.55 -8.31 -24.57
C VAL A 18 -11.93 -7.02 -23.85
N VAL A 19 -12.76 -6.18 -24.45
CA VAL A 19 -13.24 -4.93 -23.86
C VAL A 19 -14.14 -5.22 -22.64
N MET A 20 -15.05 -6.17 -22.71
CA MET A 20 -15.89 -6.58 -21.56
C MET A 20 -15.05 -7.17 -20.44
N TYR A 21 -14.05 -8.01 -20.75
CA TYR A 21 -13.13 -8.56 -19.73
C TYR A 21 -12.30 -7.46 -19.07
N MET A 22 -11.88 -6.44 -19.82
CA MET A 22 -11.24 -5.24 -19.26
C MET A 22 -12.23 -4.32 -18.53
N LEU A 23 -13.54 -4.45 -18.76
CA LEU A 23 -14.59 -3.57 -18.20
C LEU A 23 -14.95 -3.86 -16.74
N GLU A 24 -14.55 -4.99 -16.19
CA GLU A 24 -14.90 -5.42 -14.83
C GLU A 24 -13.74 -5.44 -13.83
N GLU A 25 -12.53 -5.01 -14.22
CA GLU A 25 -11.41 -5.00 -13.28
C GLU A 25 -11.62 -3.94 -12.19
N LYS A 26 -11.64 -4.45 -10.95
CA LYS A 26 -11.76 -3.66 -9.72
C LYS A 26 -10.39 -3.48 -9.10
N GLY A 27 -9.98 -2.22 -8.92
CA GLY A 27 -8.72 -1.84 -8.32
C GLY A 27 -8.87 -1.31 -6.91
N LEU A 28 -7.89 -1.60 -6.06
CA LEU A 28 -7.80 -1.06 -4.70
C LEU A 28 -6.45 -0.40 -4.48
N VAL A 29 -6.46 0.88 -4.15
CA VAL A 29 -5.28 1.68 -3.80
C VAL A 29 -5.21 1.85 -2.30
N LEU A 30 -4.06 1.50 -1.70
CA LEU A 30 -3.82 1.59 -0.27
C LEU A 30 -2.69 2.59 0.00
N GLU A 31 -3.05 3.77 0.55
CA GLU A 31 -2.10 4.84 0.87
C GLU A 31 -1.06 4.41 1.89
N GLY A 32 0.20 4.78 1.68
CA GLY A 32 1.28 4.63 2.65
C GLY A 32 1.10 5.49 3.90
N GLY A 33 1.19 4.91 5.10
CA GLY A 33 0.83 5.64 6.31
C GLY A 33 1.57 5.27 7.60
N GLY A 34 2.60 4.41 7.57
CA GLY A 34 3.17 3.85 8.78
C GLY A 34 2.10 3.14 9.61
N PHE A 35 2.08 3.31 10.94
CA PHE A 35 1.06 2.69 11.79
C PHE A 35 -0.38 3.20 11.61
N ARG A 36 -0.60 4.33 10.93
CA ARG A 36 -1.95 4.70 10.50
C ARG A 36 -2.56 3.67 9.54
N GLY A 37 -1.73 2.84 8.91
CA GLY A 37 -2.16 1.68 8.14
C GLY A 37 -2.97 0.63 8.92
N MET A 38 -3.03 0.72 10.26
CA MET A 38 -3.99 -0.08 11.04
C MET A 38 -5.45 0.29 10.69
N TYR A 39 -5.71 1.56 10.34
CA TYR A 39 -6.97 1.98 9.75
C TYR A 39 -7.29 1.18 8.48
N THR A 40 -6.33 1.15 7.55
CA THR A 40 -6.44 0.38 6.30
C THR A 40 -6.65 -1.11 6.58
N SER A 41 -5.97 -1.67 7.60
CA SER A 41 -6.18 -3.07 7.99
C SER A 41 -7.63 -3.32 8.44
N GLY A 42 -8.23 -2.40 9.19
CA GLY A 42 -9.64 -2.47 9.57
C GLY A 42 -10.58 -2.43 8.36
N VAL A 43 -10.28 -1.57 7.37
CA VAL A 43 -11.06 -1.46 6.13
C VAL A 43 -11.00 -2.75 5.31
N ILE A 44 -9.80 -3.28 5.04
CA ILE A 44 -9.64 -4.48 4.21
C ILE A 44 -10.21 -5.74 4.88
N ASP A 45 -10.20 -5.81 6.22
CA ASP A 45 -10.81 -6.91 6.94
C ASP A 45 -12.34 -6.89 6.77
N VAL A 46 -12.97 -5.71 6.80
CA VAL A 46 -14.40 -5.57 6.48
C VAL A 46 -14.69 -5.96 5.03
N PHE A 47 -13.80 -5.64 4.09
CA PHE A 47 -13.95 -6.08 2.69
C PHE A 47 -13.94 -7.60 2.59
N MET A 48 -12.98 -8.28 3.23
CA MET A 48 -12.89 -9.74 3.24
C MET A 48 -14.12 -10.40 3.90
N GLU A 49 -14.58 -9.89 5.04
CA GLU A 49 -15.76 -10.35 5.76
C GLU A 49 -17.06 -10.21 4.96
N ASN A 50 -17.12 -9.21 4.07
CA ASN A 50 -18.30 -8.93 3.24
C ASN A 50 -18.13 -9.38 1.79
N HIS A 51 -17.12 -10.21 1.49
CA HIS A 51 -16.86 -10.76 0.16
C HIS A 51 -16.70 -9.69 -0.93
N ILE A 52 -16.11 -8.54 -0.58
CA ILE A 52 -15.71 -7.52 -1.54
C ILE A 52 -14.35 -7.91 -2.10
N ASP A 53 -14.33 -8.37 -3.33
CA ASP A 53 -13.12 -8.81 -4.02
C ASP A 53 -12.64 -7.78 -5.04
N PHE A 54 -11.32 -7.75 -5.23
CA PHE A 54 -10.61 -6.91 -6.19
C PHE A 54 -9.75 -7.76 -7.12
N ASN A 55 -9.52 -7.28 -8.34
CA ASN A 55 -8.62 -7.93 -9.29
C ASN A 55 -7.17 -7.47 -9.09
N GLN A 56 -7.01 -6.19 -8.72
CA GLN A 56 -5.72 -5.56 -8.45
C GLN A 56 -5.74 -4.78 -7.13
N VAL A 57 -4.65 -4.92 -6.37
CA VAL A 57 -4.39 -4.11 -5.17
C VAL A 57 -2.98 -3.55 -5.26
N VAL A 58 -2.82 -2.28 -4.95
CA VAL A 58 -1.50 -1.65 -4.81
C VAL A 58 -1.36 -1.06 -3.42
N GLY A 59 -0.28 -1.39 -2.73
CA GLY A 59 0.01 -0.90 -1.38
C GLY A 59 1.37 -0.25 -1.26
N VAL A 60 1.47 0.74 -0.38
CA VAL A 60 2.67 1.57 -0.20
C VAL A 60 3.14 1.50 1.24
N SER A 61 4.47 1.37 1.46
CA SER A 61 5.08 1.47 2.79
C SER A 61 4.56 0.39 3.78
N ALA A 62 4.35 0.73 5.03
CA ALA A 62 3.81 -0.20 6.02
C ALA A 62 2.47 -0.83 5.58
N VAL A 63 1.69 -0.12 4.75
CA VAL A 63 0.42 -0.63 4.24
C VAL A 63 0.62 -1.71 3.17
N ALA A 64 1.78 -1.77 2.50
CA ALA A 64 2.16 -2.92 1.70
C ALA A 64 2.26 -4.20 2.56
N ALA A 65 2.89 -4.10 3.75
CA ALA A 65 3.02 -5.21 4.69
C ALA A 65 1.70 -5.59 5.39
N PHE A 66 0.78 -4.64 5.57
CA PHE A 66 -0.52 -4.91 6.16
C PHE A 66 -1.54 -5.37 5.11
N GLY A 67 -1.55 -4.71 3.95
CA GLY A 67 -2.49 -4.96 2.86
C GLY A 67 -2.30 -6.31 2.16
N CYS A 68 -1.09 -6.89 2.19
CA CYS A 68 -0.86 -8.21 1.59
C CYS A 68 -1.78 -9.31 2.19
N ASN A 69 -2.31 -9.09 3.40
CA ASN A 69 -3.23 -10.02 4.04
C ASN A 69 -4.58 -10.15 3.32
N ILE A 70 -4.97 -9.20 2.46
CA ILE A 70 -6.17 -9.35 1.62
C ILE A 70 -6.01 -10.50 0.61
N LYS A 71 -4.80 -10.65 0.05
CA LYS A 71 -4.50 -11.75 -0.89
C LYS A 71 -4.32 -13.09 -0.18
N SER A 72 -3.76 -13.12 1.04
CA SER A 72 -3.66 -14.34 1.86
C SER A 72 -4.96 -14.65 2.62
N LYS A 73 -6.01 -13.81 2.49
CA LYS A 73 -7.31 -13.96 3.18
C LYS A 73 -7.19 -14.08 4.71
N GLN A 74 -6.17 -13.44 5.31
CA GLN A 74 -5.89 -13.53 6.74
C GLN A 74 -6.47 -12.35 7.52
N ILE A 75 -7.76 -12.41 7.82
CA ILE A 75 -8.50 -11.40 8.61
C ILE A 75 -7.85 -11.24 10.00
N GLY A 76 -7.68 -9.99 10.44
CA GLY A 76 -7.14 -9.63 11.74
C GLY A 76 -5.62 -9.85 11.91
N ARG A 77 -4.93 -10.44 10.93
CA ARG A 77 -3.52 -10.79 11.08
C ARG A 77 -2.64 -9.56 11.30
N ALA A 78 -2.83 -8.48 10.50
CA ALA A 78 -2.03 -7.26 10.63
C ALA A 78 -2.16 -6.65 12.04
N LEU A 79 -3.37 -6.56 12.57
CA LEU A 79 -3.61 -6.07 13.93
C LEU A 79 -2.98 -7.00 14.98
N ARG A 80 -3.18 -8.32 14.86
CA ARG A 80 -2.75 -9.32 15.83
C ARG A 80 -1.24 -9.29 16.07
N TYR A 81 -0.42 -9.37 15.02
CA TYR A 81 1.02 -9.37 15.22
C TYR A 81 1.56 -7.98 15.63
N ASN A 82 0.98 -6.89 15.14
CA ASN A 82 1.39 -5.57 15.57
C ASN A 82 1.08 -5.32 17.05
N LYS A 83 -0.09 -5.68 17.55
CA LYS A 83 -0.42 -5.60 18.99
C LYS A 83 0.51 -6.47 19.82
N ARG A 84 0.84 -7.66 19.34
CA ARG A 84 1.71 -8.60 20.06
C ARG A 84 3.16 -8.08 20.17
N PHE A 85 3.66 -7.43 19.11
CA PHE A 85 5.09 -7.12 19.01
C PHE A 85 5.43 -5.61 19.04
N CYS A 86 4.47 -4.69 19.10
CA CYS A 86 4.75 -3.25 19.09
C CYS A 86 5.68 -2.80 20.23
N ARG A 87 5.69 -3.50 21.37
CA ARG A 87 6.58 -3.24 22.51
C ARG A 87 7.87 -4.07 22.48
N ASP A 88 7.97 -5.06 21.60
CA ASP A 88 9.14 -5.94 21.53
C ASP A 88 10.32 -5.22 20.88
N PRO A 89 11.46 -5.04 21.60
CA PRO A 89 12.63 -4.36 21.06
C PRO A 89 13.32 -5.10 19.91
N ARG A 90 12.93 -6.37 19.66
CA ARG A 90 13.39 -7.13 18.50
C ARG A 90 12.56 -6.79 17.25
N TYR A 91 11.33 -6.28 17.42
CA TYR A 91 10.45 -5.95 16.31
C TYR A 91 10.82 -4.58 15.71
N SER A 92 10.85 -3.53 16.54
CA SER A 92 11.14 -2.17 16.06
C SER A 92 11.67 -1.27 17.17
N GLY A 93 12.32 -0.18 16.77
CA GLY A 93 12.73 0.90 17.66
C GLY A 93 14.21 1.22 17.63
N LEU A 94 14.64 2.08 18.56
CA LEU A 94 16.00 2.60 18.63
C LEU A 94 17.05 1.47 18.74
N ARG A 95 16.74 0.40 19.49
CA ARG A 95 17.66 -0.74 19.63
C ARG A 95 17.88 -1.46 18.30
N SER A 96 16.83 -1.65 17.51
CA SER A 96 16.94 -2.21 16.14
C SER A 96 17.80 -1.28 15.30
N PHE A 97 17.47 0.01 15.27
CA PHE A 97 18.19 1.01 14.47
C PHE A 97 19.70 1.04 14.79
N ILE A 98 20.08 1.07 16.08
CA ILE A 98 21.50 1.09 16.48
C ILE A 98 22.22 -0.20 16.04
N LYS A 99 21.56 -1.36 16.13
CA LYS A 99 22.18 -2.65 15.82
C LYS A 99 22.26 -2.95 14.32
N THR A 100 21.24 -2.57 13.55
CA THR A 100 21.07 -3.00 12.15
C THR A 100 21.13 -1.86 11.15
N GLY A 101 20.88 -0.62 11.60
CA GLY A 101 20.66 0.55 10.77
C GLY A 101 19.21 0.65 10.26
N ASP A 102 18.32 -0.26 10.68
CA ASP A 102 16.94 -0.30 10.31
C ASP A 102 16.02 -0.17 11.53
N LEU A 103 15.01 0.70 11.43
CA LEU A 103 14.04 0.93 12.50
C LEU A 103 13.23 -0.33 12.82
N TYR A 104 12.87 -1.11 11.78
CA TYR A 104 12.26 -2.43 11.88
C TYR A 104 13.33 -3.49 11.62
N ASN A 105 13.47 -4.43 12.53
CA ASN A 105 14.47 -5.49 12.39
C ASN A 105 14.06 -6.46 11.27
N LYS A 106 14.90 -6.54 10.24
CA LYS A 106 14.67 -7.41 9.08
C LYS A 106 14.41 -8.87 9.48
N GLU A 107 15.32 -9.43 10.27
CA GLU A 107 15.27 -10.85 10.63
C GLU A 107 14.05 -11.18 11.48
N PHE A 108 13.69 -10.32 12.41
CA PHE A 108 12.56 -10.55 13.30
C PHE A 108 11.23 -10.18 12.64
N ALA A 109 11.08 -8.95 12.14
CA ALA A 109 9.80 -8.44 11.65
C ALA A 109 9.38 -9.05 10.31
N TYR A 110 10.34 -9.31 9.42
CA TYR A 110 10.11 -9.84 8.07
C TYR A 110 10.57 -11.30 7.90
N GLY A 111 11.25 -11.88 8.88
CA GLY A 111 11.66 -13.28 8.93
C GLY A 111 10.86 -14.07 9.95
N VAL A 112 11.20 -13.95 11.24
CA VAL A 112 10.66 -14.80 12.30
C VAL A 112 9.15 -14.62 12.50
N VAL A 113 8.64 -13.38 12.44
CA VAL A 113 7.20 -13.13 12.62
C VAL A 113 6.37 -13.83 11.53
N PRO A 114 6.59 -13.61 10.22
CA PRO A 114 5.76 -14.20 9.18
C PRO A 114 6.00 -15.70 8.94
N THR A 115 7.07 -16.28 9.47
CA THR A 115 7.35 -17.71 9.27
C THR A 115 7.02 -18.59 10.47
N ILE A 116 7.13 -18.04 11.70
CA ILE A 116 7.05 -18.84 12.94
C ILE A 116 6.02 -18.30 13.92
N LEU A 117 6.02 -16.99 14.20
CA LEU A 117 5.27 -16.42 15.33
C LEU A 117 3.82 -16.05 14.97
N ASP A 118 3.58 -15.66 13.73
CA ASP A 118 2.28 -15.41 13.13
C ASP A 118 2.39 -15.71 11.63
N PRO A 119 2.33 -17.00 11.24
CA PRO A 119 2.64 -17.47 9.90
C PRO A 119 1.81 -16.77 8.82
N PHE A 120 2.49 -16.35 7.77
CA PHE A 120 1.87 -15.84 6.57
C PHE A 120 1.44 -16.99 5.67
N ASP A 121 0.19 -17.02 5.26
CA ASP A 121 -0.33 -18.11 4.42
C ASP A 121 0.11 -17.93 2.97
N THR A 122 1.32 -18.38 2.70
CA THR A 122 1.92 -18.31 1.36
C THR A 122 1.18 -19.18 0.34
N LYS A 123 0.52 -20.27 0.79
CA LYS A 123 -0.26 -21.14 -0.09
C LYS A 123 -1.48 -20.40 -0.62
N VAL A 124 -2.33 -19.88 0.28
CA VAL A 124 -3.52 -19.10 -0.11
C VAL A 124 -3.12 -17.87 -0.89
N PHE A 125 -2.03 -17.20 -0.49
CA PHE A 125 -1.51 -16.03 -1.20
C PHE A 125 -1.16 -16.37 -2.65
N LYS A 126 -0.44 -17.43 -2.90
CA LYS A 126 -0.02 -17.86 -4.23
C LYS A 126 -1.19 -18.32 -5.11
N GLU A 127 -2.14 -19.05 -4.53
CA GLU A 127 -3.30 -19.60 -5.24
C GLU A 127 -4.37 -18.53 -5.56
N ASN A 128 -4.38 -17.41 -4.81
CA ASN A 128 -5.34 -16.34 -5.01
C ASN A 128 -5.02 -15.55 -6.29
N PRO A 129 -5.97 -15.42 -7.25
CA PRO A 129 -5.75 -14.72 -8.52
C PRO A 129 -5.58 -13.20 -8.39
N LEU A 130 -5.90 -12.62 -7.23
CA LEU A 130 -5.69 -11.19 -6.96
C LEU A 130 -4.23 -10.80 -7.24
N ARG A 131 -4.00 -9.78 -8.04
CA ARG A 131 -2.67 -9.19 -8.25
C ARG A 131 -2.37 -8.18 -7.16
N PHE A 132 -1.35 -8.45 -6.36
CA PHE A 132 -0.91 -7.56 -5.29
C PHE A 132 0.41 -6.91 -5.66
N THR A 133 0.43 -5.59 -5.77
CA THR A 133 1.60 -4.79 -6.17
C THR A 133 2.06 -3.91 -5.01
N VAL A 134 3.37 -3.80 -4.82
CA VAL A 134 3.98 -2.86 -3.87
C VAL A 134 4.70 -1.75 -4.62
N VAL A 135 4.76 -0.57 -4.03
CA VAL A 135 5.51 0.57 -4.56
C VAL A 135 6.78 0.76 -3.76
N CYS A 136 7.91 0.85 -4.46
CA CYS A 136 9.20 1.26 -3.90
C CYS A 136 9.69 2.51 -4.64
N THR A 137 10.63 3.24 -4.05
CA THR A 137 11.34 4.33 -4.73
C THR A 137 12.74 3.85 -5.10
N ASP A 138 13.09 3.83 -6.39
CA ASP A 138 14.49 3.69 -6.82
C ASP A 138 15.23 4.99 -6.53
N ILE A 139 16.16 4.97 -5.58
CA ILE A 139 16.86 6.16 -5.13
C ILE A 139 17.86 6.72 -6.14
N CYS A 140 18.29 5.93 -7.12
CA CYS A 140 19.16 6.37 -8.19
C CYS A 140 18.41 7.27 -9.19
N THR A 141 17.18 6.90 -9.52
CA THR A 141 16.35 7.61 -10.52
C THR A 141 15.31 8.53 -9.91
N GLY A 142 14.95 8.37 -8.63
CA GLY A 142 13.82 9.03 -7.98
C GLY A 142 12.46 8.45 -8.38
N LYS A 143 12.41 7.50 -9.31
CA LYS A 143 11.15 7.00 -9.87
C LYS A 143 10.51 5.92 -9.01
N PRO A 144 9.16 5.82 -9.00
CA PRO A 144 8.47 4.71 -8.39
C PRO A 144 8.73 3.41 -9.18
N VAL A 145 8.95 2.32 -8.44
CA VAL A 145 9.04 0.95 -8.95
C VAL A 145 7.84 0.18 -8.43
N TYR A 146 7.00 -0.29 -9.34
CA TYR A 146 5.82 -1.11 -9.02
C TYR A 146 6.17 -2.57 -9.23
N HIS A 147 6.18 -3.34 -8.14
CA HIS A 147 6.54 -4.76 -8.20
C HIS A 147 5.38 -5.64 -7.74
N GLU A 148 5.00 -6.60 -8.60
CA GLU A 148 3.94 -7.56 -8.28
C GLU A 148 4.46 -8.66 -7.36
N ILE A 149 3.84 -8.83 -6.20
CA ILE A 149 4.10 -9.88 -5.22
C ILE A 149 3.30 -11.12 -5.62
N LYS A 150 3.99 -12.20 -6.00
CA LYS A 150 3.36 -13.38 -6.61
C LYS A 150 3.19 -14.56 -5.68
N ASN A 151 4.25 -14.89 -4.91
CA ASN A 151 4.34 -16.13 -4.16
C ASN A 151 4.23 -15.93 -2.64
N GLY A 152 4.54 -14.73 -2.15
CA GLY A 152 4.67 -14.46 -0.71
C GLY A 152 5.92 -15.14 -0.09
N ASP A 153 6.90 -15.51 -0.90
CA ASP A 153 8.16 -16.11 -0.48
C ASP A 153 9.15 -15.07 0.10
N ALA A 154 10.36 -15.51 0.41
CA ALA A 154 11.35 -14.64 1.02
C ALA A 154 11.75 -13.45 0.13
N LEU A 155 11.77 -13.62 -1.20
CA LEU A 155 12.08 -12.55 -2.15
C LEU A 155 10.94 -11.52 -2.19
N ASP A 156 9.70 -11.99 -2.25
CA ASP A 156 8.51 -11.14 -2.18
C ASP A 156 8.43 -10.35 -0.85
N ILE A 157 8.81 -10.98 0.26
CA ILE A 157 8.90 -10.29 1.57
C ILE A 157 9.99 -9.21 1.56
N GLU A 158 11.10 -9.39 0.85
CA GLU A 158 12.12 -8.34 0.68
C GLU A 158 11.60 -7.14 -0.10
N TRP A 159 10.76 -7.34 -1.13
CA TRP A 159 10.08 -6.25 -1.83
C TRP A 159 9.10 -5.50 -0.93
N ILE A 160 8.32 -6.22 -0.10
CA ILE A 160 7.44 -5.60 0.91
C ILE A 160 8.27 -4.78 1.92
N ARG A 161 9.42 -5.31 2.36
CA ARG A 161 10.36 -4.60 3.24
C ARG A 161 10.92 -3.35 2.58
N ALA A 162 11.33 -3.44 1.31
CA ALA A 162 11.83 -2.30 0.55
C ALA A 162 10.81 -1.17 0.47
N SER A 163 9.54 -1.52 0.17
CA SER A 163 8.42 -0.57 0.19
C SER A 163 8.25 0.14 1.54
N SER A 164 8.65 -0.49 2.64
CA SER A 164 8.53 0.05 4.01
C SER A 164 9.83 0.64 4.57
N SER A 165 10.89 0.72 3.76
CA SER A 165 12.21 1.21 4.18
C SER A 165 12.30 2.73 4.11
N ILE A 166 11.90 3.39 5.21
CA ILE A 166 11.83 4.86 5.31
C ILE A 166 13.24 5.48 5.25
N PRO A 167 13.47 6.50 4.41
CA PRO A 167 14.74 7.23 4.38
C PRO A 167 15.20 7.67 5.78
N ILE A 168 16.51 7.67 6.04
CA ILE A 168 17.17 8.03 7.32
C ILE A 168 17.07 6.96 8.40
N VAL A 169 15.93 6.27 8.51
CA VAL A 169 15.70 5.27 9.58
C VAL A 169 15.73 3.84 9.04
N SER A 170 16.06 3.67 7.77
CA SER A 170 16.31 2.38 7.13
C SER A 170 17.43 2.52 6.09
N LYS A 171 18.16 1.43 5.90
CA LYS A 171 19.14 1.31 4.80
C LYS A 171 18.41 1.08 3.48
N PRO A 172 18.96 1.57 2.34
CA PRO A 172 18.49 1.17 1.03
C PRO A 172 18.54 -0.35 0.85
N VAL A 173 17.52 -0.90 0.25
CA VAL A 173 17.42 -2.32 -0.08
C VAL A 173 17.91 -2.53 -1.50
N LYS A 174 18.98 -3.31 -1.66
CA LYS A 174 19.49 -3.69 -2.99
C LYS A 174 18.79 -4.96 -3.44
N LEU A 175 18.02 -4.86 -4.53
CA LEU A 175 17.16 -5.95 -5.00
C LEU A 175 16.92 -5.80 -6.51
N ASP A 176 17.14 -6.89 -7.26
CA ASP A 176 16.91 -6.98 -8.71
C ASP A 176 17.55 -5.82 -9.52
N GLY A 177 18.73 -5.37 -9.12
CA GLY A 177 19.48 -4.29 -9.76
C GLY A 177 19.08 -2.87 -9.34
N TYR A 178 18.07 -2.73 -8.44
CA TYR A 178 17.65 -1.45 -7.86
C TYR A 178 18.29 -1.17 -6.51
N GLU A 179 18.37 0.09 -6.15
CA GLU A 179 18.57 0.56 -4.77
C GLU A 179 17.28 1.22 -4.29
N LEU A 180 16.54 0.54 -3.40
CA LEU A 180 15.16 0.84 -3.06
C LEU A 180 15.00 1.42 -1.67
N LEU A 181 14.12 2.41 -1.55
CA LEU A 181 13.55 2.91 -0.30
C LEU A 181 12.02 2.95 -0.38
N ASP A 182 11.39 3.47 0.69
CA ASP A 182 9.93 3.57 0.86
C ASP A 182 9.26 4.21 -0.37
N GLY A 183 8.27 3.51 -0.90
CA GLY A 183 7.51 3.96 -2.07
C GLY A 183 6.77 5.27 -1.86
N GLY A 184 6.44 5.59 -0.60
CA GLY A 184 5.80 6.85 -0.25
C GLY A 184 6.70 8.09 -0.45
N VAL A 185 7.93 7.95 -0.91
CA VAL A 185 8.76 9.07 -1.34
C VAL A 185 8.34 9.53 -2.73
N SER A 186 8.29 8.61 -3.70
CA SER A 186 7.97 8.91 -5.10
C SER A 186 6.49 8.84 -5.42
N ASP A 187 5.75 7.88 -4.82
CA ASP A 187 4.30 7.75 -5.00
C ASP A 187 3.62 7.24 -3.73
N SER A 188 3.09 8.16 -2.94
CA SER A 188 2.43 7.84 -1.66
C SER A 188 1.02 7.27 -1.83
N ILE A 189 0.34 7.57 -2.95
CA ILE A 189 -1.04 7.18 -3.25
C ILE A 189 -1.12 6.87 -4.75
N PRO A 190 -0.83 5.64 -5.18
CA PRO A 190 -0.67 5.28 -6.59
C PRO A 190 -2.00 5.22 -7.35
N VAL A 191 -2.79 6.31 -7.29
CA VAL A 191 -4.11 6.39 -7.93
C VAL A 191 -4.00 6.41 -9.44
N ASP A 192 -3.04 7.14 -10.00
CA ASP A 192 -2.84 7.24 -11.45
C ASP A 192 -2.43 5.88 -12.03
N TRP A 193 -1.51 5.20 -11.38
CA TRP A 193 -1.10 3.85 -11.77
C TRP A 193 -2.29 2.88 -11.81
N MET A 194 -3.23 2.99 -10.85
CA MET A 194 -4.40 2.12 -10.81
C MET A 194 -5.44 2.50 -11.86
N LEU A 195 -5.70 3.80 -12.08
CA LEU A 195 -6.67 4.29 -13.07
C LEU A 195 -6.34 3.87 -14.51
N GLU A 196 -5.06 3.71 -14.83
CA GLU A 196 -4.62 3.17 -16.13
C GLU A 196 -4.94 1.68 -16.31
N ARG A 197 -5.30 0.96 -15.24
CA ARG A 197 -5.41 -0.51 -15.21
C ARG A 197 -6.77 -1.03 -14.85
N THR A 198 -7.60 -0.21 -14.22
CA THR A 198 -8.92 -0.65 -13.73
C THR A 198 -9.98 0.41 -14.00
N LYS A 199 -11.21 -0.03 -14.18
CA LYS A 199 -12.36 0.87 -14.43
C LYS A 199 -13.08 1.27 -13.15
N LYS A 200 -13.03 0.42 -12.14
CA LYS A 200 -13.57 0.68 -10.82
C LYS A 200 -12.40 0.77 -9.86
N THR A 201 -12.14 1.94 -9.33
CA THR A 201 -11.02 2.17 -8.43
C THR A 201 -11.52 2.61 -7.06
N VAL A 202 -11.16 1.85 -6.04
CA VAL A 202 -11.38 2.21 -4.63
C VAL A 202 -10.06 2.68 -4.05
N VAL A 203 -10.08 3.79 -3.33
CA VAL A 203 -8.90 4.37 -2.67
C VAL A 203 -9.12 4.39 -1.16
N VAL A 204 -8.21 3.78 -0.41
CA VAL A 204 -8.22 3.86 1.06
C VAL A 204 -7.08 4.77 1.51
N LEU A 205 -7.47 5.91 2.09
CA LEU A 205 -6.55 6.90 2.64
C LEU A 205 -6.32 6.65 4.14
N THR A 206 -5.17 7.08 4.64
CA THR A 206 -4.79 7.01 6.06
C THR A 206 -4.90 8.35 6.78
N ARG A 207 -5.38 9.37 6.06
CA ARG A 207 -5.59 10.73 6.53
C ARG A 207 -7.02 11.18 6.25
N ASP A 208 -7.54 11.99 7.16
CA ASP A 208 -8.83 12.64 7.00
C ASP A 208 -8.82 13.73 5.91
N HIS A 209 -10.00 14.20 5.53
CA HIS A 209 -10.18 15.15 4.43
C HIS A 209 -9.48 16.50 4.63
N THR A 210 -9.25 16.90 5.88
CA THR A 210 -8.65 18.21 6.20
C THR A 210 -7.14 18.21 6.11
N TYR A 211 -6.52 17.04 6.01
CA TYR A 211 -5.08 16.91 6.04
C TYR A 211 -4.42 17.47 4.78
N ARG A 212 -3.36 18.23 4.98
CA ARG A 212 -2.41 18.62 3.93
C ARG A 212 -0.99 18.40 4.45
N LYS A 213 -0.17 17.74 3.62
CA LYS A 213 1.24 17.46 3.94
C LYS A 213 2.04 18.75 3.97
N LYS A 214 2.83 18.94 5.02
CA LYS A 214 3.75 20.07 5.17
C LYS A 214 5.13 19.73 4.63
N PRO A 215 5.94 20.74 4.23
CA PRO A 215 7.34 20.55 3.89
C PRO A 215 8.08 19.75 4.96
N MET A 216 9.02 18.92 4.53
CA MET A 216 9.80 18.08 5.43
C MET A 216 10.72 18.94 6.29
N LYS A 217 10.61 18.77 7.63
CA LYS A 217 11.53 19.43 8.55
C LYS A 217 12.94 18.88 8.36
N TYR A 218 13.95 19.76 8.54
CA TYR A 218 15.38 19.41 8.46
C TYR A 218 15.80 18.83 7.10
N ILE A 219 15.13 19.21 6.00
CA ILE A 219 15.41 18.70 4.65
C ILE A 219 16.88 18.86 4.24
N ASN A 220 17.55 19.95 4.62
CA ASN A 220 18.97 20.18 4.29
C ASN A 220 19.89 19.13 4.98
N LEU A 221 19.56 18.66 6.18
CA LEU A 221 20.31 17.61 6.84
C LEU A 221 20.09 16.26 6.14
N ILE A 222 18.86 16.01 5.70
CA ILE A 222 18.49 14.80 4.95
C ILE A 222 19.18 14.79 3.59
N LYS A 223 19.21 15.91 2.87
CA LYS A 223 19.93 16.07 1.61
C LYS A 223 21.42 15.76 1.77
N LYS A 224 22.03 16.20 2.87
CA LYS A 224 23.43 15.89 3.17
C LYS A 224 23.66 14.38 3.37
N ALA A 225 22.74 13.66 4.00
CA ALA A 225 22.84 12.20 4.17
C ALA A 225 22.72 11.43 2.85
N PHE A 226 22.00 11.99 1.87
CA PHE A 226 21.79 11.40 0.55
C PHE A 226 22.46 12.21 -0.57
N LYS A 227 23.65 12.77 -0.32
CA LYS A 227 24.37 13.65 -1.27
C LYS A 227 24.65 12.98 -2.63
N GLU A 228 24.75 11.64 -2.65
CA GLU A 228 25.03 10.85 -3.86
C GLU A 228 23.77 10.57 -4.69
N TYR A 229 22.57 10.90 -4.17
CA TYR A 229 21.27 10.62 -4.79
C TYR A 229 20.47 11.91 -5.03
N PRO A 230 20.85 12.75 -6.02
CA PRO A 230 20.21 14.05 -6.26
C PRO A 230 18.71 13.93 -6.59
N ASN A 231 18.32 12.88 -7.30
CA ASN A 231 16.90 12.62 -7.63
C ASN A 231 16.08 12.35 -6.38
N LEU A 232 16.58 11.49 -5.46
CA LEU A 232 15.95 11.25 -4.17
C LEU A 232 15.82 12.54 -3.34
N GLN A 233 16.88 13.40 -3.35
CA GLN A 233 16.82 14.69 -2.65
C GLN A 233 15.70 15.59 -3.20
N HIS A 234 15.57 15.65 -4.53
CA HIS A 234 14.52 16.39 -5.20
C HIS A 234 13.12 15.88 -4.79
N ASP A 235 12.92 14.56 -4.79
CA ASP A 235 11.65 13.97 -4.42
C ASP A 235 11.28 14.23 -2.96
N LEU A 236 12.24 14.08 -2.04
CA LEU A 236 12.02 14.37 -0.61
C LEU A 236 11.66 15.83 -0.36
N GLU A 237 12.27 16.75 -1.09
CA GLU A 237 12.00 18.20 -1.02
C GLU A 237 10.58 18.53 -1.51
N ASN A 238 10.17 17.95 -2.64
CA ASN A 238 8.90 18.22 -3.30
C ASN A 238 7.75 17.29 -2.88
N ARG A 239 8.03 16.27 -2.07
CA ARG A 239 7.05 15.26 -1.64
C ARG A 239 5.73 15.83 -1.14
N HIS A 240 5.77 16.96 -0.43
CA HIS A 240 4.58 17.60 0.10
C HIS A 240 3.72 18.24 -0.98
N ILE A 241 4.32 18.75 -2.05
CA ILE A 241 3.63 19.32 -3.20
C ILE A 241 2.91 18.21 -3.95
N VAL A 242 3.65 17.20 -4.42
CA VAL A 242 3.12 16.07 -5.19
C VAL A 242 2.00 15.35 -4.41
N TYR A 243 2.20 15.12 -3.12
CA TYR A 243 1.18 14.49 -2.28
C TYR A 243 -0.11 15.31 -2.21
N ASN A 244 -0.02 16.62 -2.04
CA ASN A 244 -1.20 17.50 -1.94
C ASN A 244 -1.92 17.62 -3.29
N GLU A 245 -1.19 17.68 -4.41
CA GLU A 245 -1.75 17.64 -5.75
C GLU A 245 -2.49 16.32 -6.02
N THR A 246 -1.93 15.18 -5.54
CA THR A 246 -2.60 13.88 -5.60
C THR A 246 -3.90 13.88 -4.79
N LEU A 247 -3.93 14.48 -3.59
CA LEU A 247 -5.16 14.62 -2.81
C LEU A 247 -6.21 15.46 -3.53
N ASP A 248 -5.82 16.59 -4.12
CA ASP A 248 -6.73 17.47 -4.86
C ASP A 248 -7.32 16.74 -6.08
N LYS A 249 -6.50 15.92 -6.75
CA LYS A 249 -6.95 15.05 -7.85
C LYS A 249 -7.95 13.99 -7.36
N ILE A 250 -7.66 13.31 -6.24
CA ILE A 250 -8.55 12.33 -5.62
C ILE A 250 -9.89 12.97 -5.25
N ASP A 251 -9.88 14.14 -4.60
CA ASP A 251 -11.09 14.87 -4.23
C ASP A 251 -11.93 15.27 -5.46
N LYS A 252 -11.29 15.57 -6.60
CA LYS A 252 -11.98 15.84 -7.87
C LYS A 252 -12.61 14.57 -8.43
N LEU A 253 -11.85 13.48 -8.57
CA LEU A 253 -12.31 12.20 -9.13
C LEU A 253 -13.44 11.58 -8.28
N GLU A 254 -13.38 11.72 -6.96
CA GLU A 254 -14.43 11.28 -6.02
C GLU A 254 -15.73 12.06 -6.27
N ARG A 255 -15.68 13.40 -6.35
CA ARG A 255 -16.85 14.24 -6.65
C ARG A 255 -17.48 13.94 -8.03
N GLU A 256 -16.66 13.54 -9.00
CA GLU A 256 -17.10 13.15 -10.34
C GLU A 256 -17.62 11.70 -10.39
N GLY A 257 -17.57 10.94 -9.28
CA GLY A 257 -17.99 9.55 -9.20
C GLY A 257 -17.08 8.57 -9.95
N GLN A 258 -15.87 9.00 -10.33
CA GLN A 258 -14.91 8.17 -11.07
C GLN A 258 -14.18 7.17 -10.17
N ILE A 259 -14.00 7.50 -8.90
CA ILE A 259 -13.41 6.63 -7.88
C ILE A 259 -14.28 6.62 -6.63
N PHE A 260 -14.12 5.58 -5.80
CA PHE A 260 -14.71 5.51 -4.47
C PHE A 260 -13.61 5.68 -3.42
N VAL A 261 -13.80 6.59 -2.43
CA VAL A 261 -12.78 6.88 -1.43
C VAL A 261 -13.28 6.53 -0.03
N ILE A 262 -12.47 5.78 0.71
CA ILE A 262 -12.65 5.55 2.16
C ILE A 262 -11.50 6.25 2.87
N ARG A 263 -11.84 7.16 3.77
CA ARG A 263 -10.86 7.94 4.56
C ARG A 263 -11.29 8.03 6.02
N PRO A 264 -10.34 8.25 6.94
CA PRO A 264 -10.69 8.41 8.35
C PRO A 264 -11.70 9.52 8.58
N SER A 265 -12.78 9.19 9.29
CA SER A 265 -13.85 10.14 9.67
C SER A 265 -13.37 11.23 10.65
N LYS A 266 -12.22 11.01 11.30
CA LYS A 266 -11.53 11.96 12.19
C LYS A 266 -10.01 11.84 12.05
N PRO A 267 -9.23 12.90 12.37
CA PRO A 267 -7.77 12.83 12.35
C PRO A 267 -7.23 11.69 13.21
N ILE A 268 -6.33 10.88 12.62
CA ILE A 268 -5.62 9.82 13.34
C ILE A 268 -4.25 10.34 13.75
N ALA A 269 -4.08 10.60 15.05
CA ALA A 269 -2.79 10.93 15.65
C ALA A 269 -2.06 9.61 15.92
N CYS A 270 -0.96 9.37 15.21
CA CYS A 270 -0.18 8.15 15.37
C CYS A 270 1.31 8.47 15.22
N ALA A 271 2.12 7.94 16.10
CA ALA A 271 3.57 8.05 16.04
C ALA A 271 4.15 7.20 14.90
N MET A 272 5.37 7.51 14.47
CA MET A 272 6.10 6.69 13.48
C MET A 272 6.30 5.25 14.00
N ILE A 273 6.56 5.10 15.31
CA ILE A 273 6.54 3.82 16.03
C ILE A 273 5.47 3.94 17.09
N GLU A 274 4.39 3.20 16.92
CA GLU A 274 3.35 3.09 17.92
C GLU A 274 3.65 1.89 18.84
N LYS A 275 3.63 2.12 20.14
CA LYS A 275 3.93 1.09 21.14
C LYS A 275 2.73 0.75 22.02
N ASP A 276 1.61 1.44 21.86
CA ASP A 276 0.41 1.14 22.60
C ASP A 276 -0.52 0.20 21.80
N PRO A 277 -0.66 -1.07 22.24
CA PRO A 277 -1.58 -2.02 21.59
C PRO A 277 -3.04 -1.57 21.58
N SER A 278 -3.46 -0.78 22.59
CA SER A 278 -4.82 -0.26 22.68
C SER A 278 -5.07 0.82 21.64
N HIS A 279 -4.09 1.69 21.42
CA HIS A 279 -4.16 2.70 20.38
C HIS A 279 -4.15 2.09 18.96
N LEU A 280 -3.37 1.02 18.73
CA LEU A 280 -3.44 0.26 17.47
C LEU A 280 -4.83 -0.33 17.23
N GLN A 281 -5.47 -0.86 18.28
CA GLN A 281 -6.86 -1.35 18.22
C GLN A 281 -7.83 -0.22 17.88
N GLU A 282 -7.71 0.93 18.54
CA GLU A 282 -8.59 2.08 18.28
C GLU A 282 -8.51 2.52 16.81
N ILE A 283 -7.30 2.63 16.26
CA ILE A 283 -7.08 3.02 14.86
C ILE A 283 -7.73 2.00 13.91
N TYR A 284 -7.57 0.71 14.18
CA TYR A 284 -8.19 -0.38 13.42
C TYR A 284 -9.72 -0.32 13.48
N ASP A 285 -10.28 -0.09 14.68
CA ASP A 285 -11.74 -0.04 14.88
C ASP A 285 -12.38 1.19 14.17
N ILE A 286 -11.65 2.31 14.05
CA ILE A 286 -12.07 3.45 13.23
C ILE A 286 -12.18 3.00 11.76
N GLY A 287 -11.17 2.29 11.23
CA GLY A 287 -11.18 1.78 9.87
C GLY A 287 -12.33 0.83 9.60
N ARG A 288 -12.60 -0.09 10.52
CA ARG A 288 -13.76 -0.99 10.41
C ARG A 288 -15.08 -0.24 10.37
N ARG A 289 -15.26 0.72 11.27
CA ARG A 289 -16.49 1.52 11.34
C ARG A 289 -16.73 2.34 10.07
N ASP A 290 -15.70 3.01 9.58
CA ASP A 290 -15.82 3.85 8.38
C ASP A 290 -16.11 2.98 7.14
N ALA A 291 -15.49 1.78 7.04
CA ALA A 291 -15.78 0.83 5.97
C ALA A 291 -17.21 0.27 6.04
N LEU A 292 -17.70 -0.08 7.24
CA LEU A 292 -19.07 -0.55 7.42
C LEU A 292 -20.10 0.54 7.08
N ASN A 293 -19.83 1.79 7.46
CA ASN A 293 -20.71 2.92 7.16
C ASN A 293 -20.83 3.20 5.65
N SER A 294 -19.76 2.92 4.87
CA SER A 294 -19.74 3.14 3.43
C SER A 294 -20.03 1.87 2.60
N LEU A 295 -20.31 0.73 3.25
CA LEU A 295 -20.38 -0.57 2.60
C LEU A 295 -21.46 -0.66 1.50
N GLU A 296 -22.64 -0.16 1.76
CA GLU A 296 -23.76 -0.22 0.80
C GLU A 296 -23.51 0.71 -0.42
N GLU A 297 -22.90 1.86 -0.20
CA GLU A 297 -22.50 2.76 -1.28
C GLU A 297 -21.35 2.17 -2.10
N LEU A 298 -20.37 1.54 -1.44
CA LEU A 298 -19.29 0.82 -2.10
C LEU A 298 -19.83 -0.32 -2.98
N LYS A 299 -20.75 -1.13 -2.49
CA LYS A 299 -21.38 -2.22 -3.27
C LYS A 299 -22.11 -1.70 -4.51
N LYS A 300 -22.76 -0.54 -4.42
CA LYS A 300 -23.41 0.10 -5.57
C LYS A 300 -22.42 0.65 -6.58
N TYR A 301 -21.27 1.15 -6.09
CA TYR A 301 -20.20 1.66 -6.94
C TYR A 301 -19.51 0.53 -7.71
N LEU A 302 -19.24 -0.62 -7.07
CA LEU A 302 -18.54 -1.78 -7.64
C LEU A 302 -19.45 -2.62 -8.56
#